data_5fdc50f617f87c6bc0fdb6ba1564019b
#
_entry.id   5fdc50f617f87c6bc0fdb6ba1564019b
#
_cell.length_a   1.000
_cell.length_b   1.000
_cell.length_c   1.000
_cell.angle_alpha   90.00
_cell.angle_beta   90.00
_cell.angle_gamma   90.00
#
_symmetry.space_group_name_H-M   'P 1'
#
loop_
_entity.id
_entity.type
_entity.pdbx_description
1 polymer ?
#
loop_
_entity_poly.entity_id
_entity_poly.type
_entity_poly.pdbx_seq_one_letter_code
_entity_poly.pdbx_strand_id
1 'polypeptide(L)'
;MPNPLEGVDQSNDPYIIVSSDTHAGLYVEDYRAYLESSVHAEFDEWLQTRHEHRAMVEEMNGEYVEQWERENEWGLQGAYDPEIRDKALDADGIAGEVIFADGDAVTGMEAPPFGAGLHAGAITDPKLAWAGARAHNRWLEEFCASNPPRRAGVALVPITHGVEESVKEIYALADKPGIKGIMIPTMWHDAESYGHEKYDPIWQACHETGLVVHTHSGEADAEAYNENMAQYMLEVAFWTHRPLWQFLLSGKFDKYPNFKYVPVECGSWWLGDLLWKTDVMFGGTNWKVKKMSSRTKGLIERLPSEYVGENVFIGASTMSKVELRRRYVNGIDALMR
;
A
#
# COMPACT_ATOMS: atom_id res chain seq x y z
N MET A 1 30.20 14.45 -15.74
CA MET A 1 28.98 13.77 -15.28
C MET A 1 28.57 12.83 -16.39
N PRO A 2 28.24 11.58 -16.14
CA PRO A 2 27.71 10.71 -17.17
C PRO A 2 26.44 11.35 -17.76
N ASN A 3 26.22 11.16 -19.04
CA ASN A 3 25.03 11.66 -19.73
C ASN A 3 23.80 10.94 -19.11
N PRO A 4 22.83 11.64 -18.51
CA PRO A 4 21.67 11.01 -17.89
C PRO A 4 20.75 10.30 -18.89
N LEU A 5 21.01 10.43 -20.18
CA LEU A 5 20.28 9.75 -21.26
C LEU A 5 21.10 8.60 -21.89
N GLU A 6 22.27 8.28 -21.34
CA GLU A 6 23.09 7.16 -21.84
C GLU A 6 22.44 5.84 -21.41
N GLY A 7 21.87 5.12 -22.38
CA GLY A 7 21.11 3.87 -22.15
C GLY A 7 19.59 4.03 -22.18
N VAL A 8 19.06 5.23 -22.33
CA VAL A 8 17.61 5.42 -22.61
C VAL A 8 17.37 5.02 -24.07
N ASP A 9 16.46 4.10 -24.27
CA ASP A 9 15.99 3.73 -25.62
C ASP A 9 15.44 4.99 -26.30
N GLN A 10 16.09 5.38 -27.41
CA GLN A 10 15.69 6.51 -28.25
C GLN A 10 14.80 6.05 -29.41
N SER A 11 14.21 4.84 -29.32
CA SER A 11 13.20 4.40 -30.27
C SER A 11 12.04 5.42 -30.28
N ASN A 12 11.42 5.59 -31.45
CA ASN A 12 10.21 6.42 -31.56
C ASN A 12 8.95 5.68 -31.09
N ASP A 13 9.11 4.55 -30.42
CA ASP A 13 8.00 3.79 -29.88
C ASP A 13 7.41 4.51 -28.64
N PRO A 14 6.11 4.57 -28.50
CA PRO A 14 5.48 5.21 -27.35
C PRO A 14 5.83 4.43 -26.05
N TYR A 15 6.10 5.19 -24.97
CA TYR A 15 6.26 4.57 -23.67
C TYR A 15 4.98 3.88 -23.22
N ILE A 16 5.10 2.70 -22.64
CA ILE A 16 4.02 2.06 -21.90
C ILE A 16 4.02 2.65 -20.51
N ILE A 17 2.96 3.38 -20.16
CA ILE A 17 2.81 4.01 -18.84
C ILE A 17 1.89 3.12 -18.00
N VAL A 18 2.38 2.73 -16.84
CA VAL A 18 1.60 2.01 -15.82
C VAL A 18 1.58 2.89 -14.57
N SER A 19 0.38 3.22 -14.07
CA SER A 19 0.26 3.88 -12.77
C SER A 19 0.46 2.85 -11.66
N SER A 20 1.44 3.08 -10.80
CA SER A 20 1.75 2.19 -9.67
C SER A 20 0.98 2.53 -8.41
N ASP A 21 0.14 3.55 -8.47
CA ASP A 21 -0.62 4.05 -7.34
C ASP A 21 -1.87 4.76 -7.85
N THR A 22 -2.99 4.07 -7.75
CA THR A 22 -4.33 4.59 -8.03
C THR A 22 -5.29 4.05 -6.98
N HIS A 23 -6.39 4.77 -6.82
CA HIS A 23 -7.40 4.41 -5.85
C HIS A 23 -8.74 4.12 -6.52
N ALA A 24 -9.48 3.16 -5.95
CA ALA A 24 -10.84 2.85 -6.35
C ALA A 24 -11.65 2.29 -5.16
N GLY A 25 -12.93 2.59 -5.15
CA GLY A 25 -13.85 2.16 -4.09
C GLY A 25 -15.26 2.66 -4.37
N LEU A 26 -16.21 2.06 -3.68
CA LEU A 26 -17.60 2.51 -3.66
C LEU A 26 -17.79 3.69 -2.71
N TYR A 27 -18.90 4.39 -2.85
CA TYR A 27 -19.44 5.15 -1.72
C TYR A 27 -19.67 4.20 -0.55
N VAL A 28 -19.42 4.68 0.67
CA VAL A 28 -19.37 3.81 1.84
C VAL A 28 -20.70 3.07 2.07
N GLU A 29 -21.83 3.69 1.76
CA GLU A 29 -23.18 3.12 1.87
C GLU A 29 -23.37 1.89 0.98
N ASP A 30 -22.79 1.90 -0.22
CA ASP A 30 -22.97 0.86 -1.23
C ASP A 30 -22.25 -0.44 -0.85
N TYR A 31 -21.27 -0.37 0.04
CA TYR A 31 -20.61 -1.55 0.57
C TYR A 31 -21.52 -2.47 1.39
N ARG A 32 -22.70 -1.98 1.83
CA ARG A 32 -23.67 -2.81 2.55
C ARG A 32 -24.07 -4.07 1.78
N ALA A 33 -24.10 -3.98 0.44
CA ALA A 33 -24.41 -5.11 -0.43
C ALA A 33 -23.32 -6.20 -0.42
N TYR A 34 -22.10 -5.83 -0.09
CA TYR A 34 -20.94 -6.72 -0.03
C TYR A 34 -20.62 -7.24 1.36
N LEU A 35 -21.29 -6.70 2.39
CA LEU A 35 -21.16 -7.16 3.77
C LEU A 35 -21.97 -8.42 4.04
N GLU A 36 -21.48 -9.22 4.97
CA GLU A 36 -22.24 -10.34 5.51
C GLU A 36 -23.39 -9.82 6.38
N SER A 37 -24.56 -10.43 6.26
CA SER A 37 -25.77 -9.98 6.98
C SER A 37 -25.60 -9.96 8.51
N SER A 38 -24.68 -10.76 9.04
CA SER A 38 -24.34 -10.83 10.47
C SER A 38 -23.69 -9.57 11.03
N VAL A 39 -23.27 -8.62 10.16
CA VAL A 39 -22.64 -7.35 10.57
C VAL A 39 -23.40 -6.13 10.07
N HIS A 40 -24.59 -6.32 9.48
CA HIS A 40 -25.36 -5.20 8.94
C HIS A 40 -25.79 -4.21 10.03
N ALA A 41 -26.12 -4.68 11.24
CA ALA A 41 -26.54 -3.79 12.33
C ALA A 41 -25.36 -2.91 12.81
N GLU A 42 -24.19 -3.51 12.99
CA GLU A 42 -22.96 -2.79 13.36
C GLU A 42 -22.53 -1.82 12.26
N PHE A 43 -22.75 -2.19 10.99
CA PHE A 43 -22.46 -1.31 9.87
C PHE A 43 -23.40 -0.11 9.81
N ASP A 44 -24.70 -0.33 9.98
CA ASP A 44 -25.71 0.73 9.96
C ASP A 44 -25.45 1.75 11.11
N GLU A 45 -25.03 1.29 12.30
CA GLU A 45 -24.65 2.14 13.42
C GLU A 45 -23.34 2.91 13.12
N TRP A 46 -22.33 2.23 12.61
CA TRP A 46 -21.05 2.84 12.22
C TRP A 46 -21.26 3.90 11.12
N LEU A 47 -22.08 3.60 10.12
CA LEU A 47 -22.41 4.50 9.02
C LEU A 47 -23.10 5.79 9.50
N GLN A 48 -24.00 5.69 10.47
CA GLN A 48 -24.64 6.87 11.05
C GLN A 48 -23.60 7.81 11.68
N THR A 49 -22.61 7.28 12.40
CA THR A 49 -21.51 8.08 12.96
C THR A 49 -20.70 8.78 11.87
N ARG A 50 -20.51 8.12 10.72
CA ARG A 50 -19.80 8.70 9.57
C ARG A 50 -20.60 9.82 8.90
N HIS A 51 -21.89 9.65 8.73
CA HIS A 51 -22.77 10.70 8.21
C HIS A 51 -22.78 11.96 9.09
N GLU A 52 -22.76 11.79 10.40
CA GLU A 52 -22.64 12.91 11.33
C GLU A 52 -21.31 13.66 11.16
N HIS A 53 -20.21 12.92 11.00
CA HIS A 53 -18.89 13.50 10.74
C HIS A 53 -18.86 14.22 9.37
N ARG A 54 -19.40 13.59 8.32
CA ARG A 54 -19.51 14.18 6.98
C ARG A 54 -20.26 15.50 7.02
N ALA A 55 -21.43 15.54 7.64
CA ALA A 55 -22.22 16.75 7.76
C ALA A 55 -21.45 17.89 8.43
N MET A 56 -20.62 17.57 9.45
CA MET A 56 -19.78 18.57 10.10
C MET A 56 -18.66 19.08 9.18
N VAL A 57 -18.04 18.22 8.39
CA VAL A 57 -17.00 18.63 7.42
C VAL A 57 -17.59 19.48 6.31
N GLU A 58 -18.76 19.12 5.79
CA GLU A 58 -19.49 19.91 4.78
C GLU A 58 -19.92 21.28 5.31
N GLU A 59 -20.37 21.38 6.56
CA GLU A 59 -20.68 22.66 7.19
C GLU A 59 -19.45 23.59 7.29
N MET A 60 -18.28 23.02 7.57
CA MET A 60 -17.03 23.79 7.69
C MET A 60 -16.40 24.15 6.36
N ASN A 61 -16.51 23.31 5.34
CA ASN A 61 -15.75 23.40 4.09
C ASN A 61 -16.62 23.24 2.82
N GLY A 62 -17.94 23.38 2.86
CA GLY A 62 -18.87 23.02 1.81
C GLY A 62 -18.55 23.60 0.43
N GLU A 63 -18.20 24.89 0.33
CA GLU A 63 -17.83 25.51 -0.95
C GLU A 63 -16.58 24.86 -1.58
N TYR A 64 -15.59 24.51 -0.76
CA TYR A 64 -14.38 23.83 -1.23
C TYR A 64 -14.67 22.39 -1.69
N VAL A 65 -15.46 21.66 -0.92
CA VAL A 65 -15.88 20.30 -1.25
C VAL A 65 -16.63 20.25 -2.57
N GLU A 66 -17.67 21.11 -2.73
CA GLU A 66 -18.44 21.20 -3.96
C GLU A 66 -17.62 21.62 -5.19
N GLN A 67 -16.65 22.53 -5.00
CA GLN A 67 -15.74 22.90 -6.09
C GLN A 67 -14.87 21.75 -6.49
N TRP A 68 -14.27 21.06 -5.51
CA TRP A 68 -13.39 19.93 -5.75
C TRP A 68 -14.12 18.76 -6.43
N GLU A 69 -15.35 18.43 -5.99
CA GLU A 69 -16.19 17.42 -6.62
C GLU A 69 -16.50 17.75 -8.08
N ARG A 70 -16.84 19.00 -8.38
CA ARG A 70 -17.08 19.42 -9.77
C ARG A 70 -15.83 19.33 -10.64
N GLU A 71 -14.68 19.70 -10.11
CA GLU A 71 -13.41 19.68 -10.85
C GLU A 71 -12.91 18.26 -11.09
N ASN A 72 -13.30 17.31 -10.23
CA ASN A 72 -12.85 15.92 -10.27
C ASN A 72 -13.97 14.90 -10.58
N GLU A 73 -15.14 15.36 -11.01
CA GLU A 73 -16.34 14.53 -11.21
C GLU A 73 -16.04 13.24 -11.99
N TRP A 74 -15.29 13.32 -13.05
CA TRP A 74 -14.97 12.18 -13.90
C TRP A 74 -14.04 11.18 -13.20
N GLY A 75 -13.04 11.67 -12.50
CA GLY A 75 -12.16 10.84 -11.70
C GLY A 75 -12.90 10.12 -10.55
N LEU A 76 -13.81 10.83 -9.90
CA LEU A 76 -14.65 10.30 -8.84
C LEU A 76 -15.59 9.19 -9.35
N GLN A 77 -16.25 9.40 -10.49
CA GLN A 77 -17.08 8.37 -11.11
C GLN A 77 -16.25 7.15 -11.53
N GLY A 78 -15.03 7.36 -12.04
CA GLY A 78 -14.09 6.29 -12.38
C GLY A 78 -13.59 5.49 -11.18
N ALA A 79 -13.80 5.97 -9.93
CA ALA A 79 -13.46 5.22 -8.74
C ALA A 79 -14.32 3.95 -8.56
N TYR A 80 -15.56 3.97 -9.04
CA TYR A 80 -16.50 2.85 -8.91
C TYR A 80 -17.09 2.36 -10.22
N ASP A 81 -17.06 3.16 -11.30
CA ASP A 81 -17.54 2.78 -12.63
C ASP A 81 -16.38 2.32 -13.51
N PRO A 82 -16.30 1.02 -13.85
CA PRO A 82 -15.19 0.47 -14.62
C PRO A 82 -15.12 0.98 -16.07
N GLU A 83 -16.24 1.38 -16.69
CA GLU A 83 -16.24 1.90 -18.05
C GLU A 83 -15.74 3.34 -18.11
N ILE A 84 -16.11 4.15 -17.10
CA ILE A 84 -15.61 5.53 -16.95
C ILE A 84 -14.13 5.47 -16.62
N ARG A 85 -13.71 4.54 -15.75
CA ARG A 85 -12.30 4.33 -15.42
C ARG A 85 -11.46 4.05 -16.65
N ASP A 86 -11.88 3.14 -17.51
CA ASP A 86 -11.14 2.81 -18.73
C ASP A 86 -11.01 4.02 -19.66
N LYS A 87 -12.05 4.83 -19.78
CA LYS A 87 -12.00 6.09 -20.57
C LYS A 87 -11.05 7.12 -19.98
N ALA A 88 -11.00 7.25 -18.66
CA ALA A 88 -10.07 8.15 -17.96
C ALA A 88 -8.62 7.70 -18.18
N LEU A 89 -8.33 6.41 -18.01
CA LEU A 89 -7.00 5.84 -18.27
C LEU A 89 -6.56 6.03 -19.74
N ASP A 90 -7.48 5.86 -20.69
CA ASP A 90 -7.21 6.10 -22.10
C ASP A 90 -6.90 7.57 -22.40
N ALA A 91 -7.66 8.50 -21.79
CA ALA A 91 -7.42 9.94 -21.94
C ALA A 91 -6.06 10.37 -21.39
N ASP A 92 -5.59 9.74 -20.32
CA ASP A 92 -4.28 10.01 -19.70
C ASP A 92 -3.14 9.19 -20.33
N GLY A 93 -3.42 8.30 -21.26
CA GLY A 93 -2.44 7.44 -21.93
C GLY A 93 -1.87 6.34 -21.01
N ILE A 94 -2.61 5.94 -19.98
CA ILE A 94 -2.22 4.92 -19.01
C ILE A 94 -2.64 3.54 -19.52
N ALA A 95 -1.68 2.64 -19.69
CA ALA A 95 -1.90 1.30 -20.20
C ALA A 95 -2.41 0.31 -19.14
N GLY A 96 -2.06 0.54 -17.88
CA GLY A 96 -2.47 -0.30 -16.75
C GLY A 96 -2.25 0.40 -15.42
N GLU A 97 -2.83 -0.14 -14.37
CA GLU A 97 -2.82 0.47 -13.04
C GLU A 97 -2.73 -0.55 -11.91
N VAL A 98 -2.15 -0.11 -10.79
CA VAL A 98 -2.21 -0.80 -9.50
C VAL A 98 -3.23 -0.07 -8.63
N ILE A 99 -4.26 -0.80 -8.17
CA ILE A 99 -5.43 -0.22 -7.52
C ILE A 99 -5.43 -0.53 -6.03
N PHE A 100 -5.42 0.54 -5.22
CA PHE A 100 -5.57 0.48 -3.77
C PHE A 100 -6.98 0.84 -3.35
N ALA A 101 -7.33 0.43 -2.12
CA ALA A 101 -8.57 0.81 -1.51
C ALA A 101 -8.60 2.31 -1.26
N ASP A 102 -9.64 2.94 -1.71
CA ASP A 102 -10.07 4.27 -1.32
C ASP A 102 -11.57 4.34 -1.56
N GLY A 103 -12.19 5.37 -1.04
CA GLY A 103 -13.59 5.60 -1.24
C GLY A 103 -13.85 7.10 -1.20
N ASP A 104 -14.57 7.55 -0.23
CA ASP A 104 -15.02 8.91 -0.07
C ASP A 104 -13.91 9.86 0.43
N ALA A 105 -12.87 10.05 -0.40
CA ALA A 105 -11.70 10.86 -0.03
C ALA A 105 -12.04 12.33 0.24
N VAL A 106 -13.11 12.87 -0.37
CA VAL A 106 -13.48 14.29 -0.25
C VAL A 106 -13.94 14.64 1.14
N THR A 107 -14.67 13.75 1.77
CA THR A 107 -15.26 13.99 3.09
C THR A 107 -14.38 13.51 4.23
N GLY A 108 -13.24 12.92 3.92
CA GLY A 108 -12.39 12.26 4.91
C GLY A 108 -13.07 11.06 5.56
N MET A 109 -14.11 10.52 4.90
CA MET A 109 -14.77 9.31 5.36
C MET A 109 -13.87 8.12 5.08
N GLU A 110 -13.69 7.30 6.10
CA GLU A 110 -12.92 6.07 5.97
C GLU A 110 -13.76 5.06 5.18
N ALA A 111 -13.39 4.79 3.96
CA ALA A 111 -13.88 3.68 3.19
C ALA A 111 -12.71 2.73 2.94
N PRO A 112 -12.87 1.45 2.91
CA PRO A 112 -14.06 0.59 3.05
C PRO A 112 -14.68 0.57 4.46
N PRO A 113 -15.78 -0.20 4.64
CA PRO A 113 -16.51 -0.28 5.91
C PRO A 113 -15.59 -0.49 7.11
N PHE A 114 -15.95 0.15 8.21
CA PHE A 114 -15.22 0.12 9.48
C PHE A 114 -13.80 0.70 9.43
N GLY A 115 -13.42 1.37 8.33
CA GLY A 115 -12.06 1.87 8.13
C GLY A 115 -11.06 0.80 7.67
N ALA A 116 -11.53 -0.31 7.09
CA ALA A 116 -10.67 -1.44 6.71
C ALA A 116 -9.68 -1.15 5.55
N GLY A 117 -9.70 0.06 4.99
CA GLY A 117 -8.80 0.53 3.93
C GLY A 117 -7.47 1.04 4.46
N LEU A 118 -7.18 2.31 4.17
CA LEU A 118 -5.91 2.96 4.53
C LEU A 118 -5.71 3.12 6.05
N HIS A 119 -6.78 3.03 6.84
CA HIS A 119 -6.78 3.20 8.30
C HIS A 119 -7.02 1.86 9.05
N ALA A 120 -6.69 0.73 8.43
CA ALA A 120 -6.98 -0.60 8.97
C ALA A 120 -6.33 -0.89 10.34
N GLY A 121 -5.21 -0.27 10.67
CA GLY A 121 -4.52 -0.46 11.95
C GLY A 121 -5.27 0.12 13.15
N ALA A 122 -6.19 1.06 12.94
CA ALA A 122 -7.03 1.63 14.00
C ALA A 122 -8.16 0.69 14.42
N ILE A 123 -8.50 -0.33 13.64
CA ILE A 123 -9.58 -1.27 13.95
C ILE A 123 -9.11 -2.28 14.97
N THR A 124 -9.74 -2.29 16.14
CA THR A 124 -9.39 -3.20 17.23
C THR A 124 -10.22 -4.49 17.25
N ASP A 125 -11.45 -4.47 16.70
CA ASP A 125 -12.32 -5.64 16.60
C ASP A 125 -11.99 -6.48 15.37
N PRO A 126 -11.45 -7.72 15.55
CA PRO A 126 -11.11 -8.59 14.43
C PRO A 126 -12.30 -8.92 13.51
N LYS A 127 -13.52 -9.03 14.08
CA LYS A 127 -14.73 -9.32 13.30
C LYS A 127 -15.01 -8.19 12.31
N LEU A 128 -14.94 -6.95 12.76
CA LEU A 128 -15.20 -5.77 11.92
C LEU A 128 -14.08 -5.53 10.91
N ALA A 129 -12.81 -5.71 11.32
CA ALA A 129 -11.67 -5.62 10.42
C ALA A 129 -11.80 -6.58 9.22
N TRP A 130 -12.12 -7.86 9.50
CA TRP A 130 -12.32 -8.84 8.45
C TRP A 130 -13.60 -8.60 7.64
N ALA A 131 -14.66 -8.13 8.24
CA ALA A 131 -15.92 -7.85 7.53
C ALA A 131 -15.72 -6.72 6.51
N GLY A 132 -15.09 -5.62 6.92
CA GLY A 132 -14.77 -4.49 6.03
C GLY A 132 -13.81 -4.87 4.92
N ALA A 133 -12.71 -5.55 5.24
CA ALA A 133 -11.74 -6.01 4.26
C ALA A 133 -12.37 -6.93 3.20
N ARG A 134 -13.14 -7.93 3.62
CA ARG A 134 -13.81 -8.86 2.70
C ARG A 134 -14.90 -8.20 1.87
N ALA A 135 -15.60 -7.21 2.40
CA ALA A 135 -16.57 -6.45 1.61
C ALA A 135 -15.88 -5.71 0.46
N HIS A 136 -14.78 -5.03 0.75
CA HIS A 136 -13.97 -4.39 -0.29
C HIS A 136 -13.39 -5.39 -1.29
N ASN A 137 -12.82 -6.50 -0.82
CA ASN A 137 -12.20 -7.51 -1.68
C ASN A 137 -13.20 -8.09 -2.68
N ARG A 138 -14.45 -8.36 -2.27
CA ARG A 138 -15.51 -8.85 -3.16
C ARG A 138 -15.84 -7.84 -4.25
N TRP A 139 -15.98 -6.58 -3.89
CA TRP A 139 -16.20 -5.52 -4.87
C TRP A 139 -14.99 -5.33 -5.79
N LEU A 140 -13.79 -5.29 -5.24
CA LEU A 140 -12.54 -5.11 -6.01
C LEU A 140 -12.34 -6.25 -7.03
N GLU A 141 -12.70 -7.49 -6.66
CA GLU A 141 -12.70 -8.64 -7.57
C GLU A 141 -13.60 -8.37 -8.79
N GLU A 142 -14.83 -7.93 -8.59
CA GLU A 142 -15.77 -7.60 -9.67
C GLU A 142 -15.26 -6.44 -10.52
N PHE A 143 -14.74 -5.39 -9.89
CA PHE A 143 -14.19 -4.24 -10.58
C PHE A 143 -12.98 -4.60 -11.44
N CYS A 144 -12.03 -5.37 -10.91
CA CYS A 144 -10.85 -5.79 -11.64
C CYS A 144 -11.16 -6.82 -12.73
N ALA A 145 -12.14 -7.70 -12.50
CA ALA A 145 -12.57 -8.71 -13.48
C ALA A 145 -13.18 -8.11 -14.74
N SER A 146 -13.60 -6.84 -14.73
CA SER A 146 -14.14 -6.16 -15.93
C SER A 146 -13.05 -5.87 -16.97
N ASN A 147 -11.78 -5.71 -16.57
CA ASN A 147 -10.65 -5.52 -17.49
C ASN A 147 -9.32 -6.02 -16.85
N PRO A 148 -9.16 -7.35 -16.61
CA PRO A 148 -8.03 -7.90 -15.88
C PRO A 148 -6.65 -7.58 -16.46
N PRO A 149 -6.46 -7.41 -17.79
CA PRO A 149 -5.15 -7.05 -18.34
C PRO A 149 -4.66 -5.65 -17.96
N ARG A 150 -5.58 -4.74 -17.60
CA ARG A 150 -5.24 -3.35 -17.24
C ARG A 150 -5.20 -3.11 -15.73
N ARG A 151 -5.81 -3.98 -14.92
CA ARG A 151 -6.04 -3.77 -13.49
C ARG A 151 -5.28 -4.76 -12.64
N ALA A 152 -4.49 -4.24 -11.72
CA ALA A 152 -3.82 -5.00 -10.69
C ALA A 152 -4.39 -4.59 -9.31
N GLY A 153 -5.47 -5.23 -8.90
CA GLY A 153 -6.12 -4.95 -7.61
C GLY A 153 -5.26 -5.42 -6.44
N VAL A 154 -5.19 -4.58 -5.42
CA VAL A 154 -4.51 -4.85 -4.14
C VAL A 154 -5.56 -5.06 -3.06
N ALA A 155 -5.80 -6.31 -2.71
CA ALA A 155 -6.83 -6.71 -1.76
C ALA A 155 -6.41 -6.44 -0.30
N LEU A 156 -7.36 -6.22 0.58
CA LEU A 156 -7.12 -5.92 1.99
C LEU A 156 -6.97 -7.20 2.80
N VAL A 157 -5.90 -7.31 3.58
CA VAL A 157 -5.68 -8.45 4.50
C VAL A 157 -5.20 -7.92 5.85
N PRO A 158 -6.09 -7.90 6.87
CA PRO A 158 -5.76 -7.42 8.21
C PRO A 158 -4.98 -8.48 9.00
N ILE A 159 -3.71 -8.68 8.62
CA ILE A 159 -2.85 -9.79 9.11
C ILE A 159 -2.62 -9.79 10.62
N THR A 160 -2.79 -8.66 11.28
CA THR A 160 -2.70 -8.53 12.75
C THR A 160 -3.86 -9.18 13.47
N HIS A 161 -4.99 -9.41 12.77
CA HIS A 161 -6.23 -9.96 13.30
C HIS A 161 -6.45 -11.45 12.97
N GLY A 162 -5.39 -12.18 12.65
CA GLY A 162 -5.47 -13.64 12.49
C GLY A 162 -4.59 -14.17 11.36
N VAL A 163 -3.55 -14.92 11.74
CA VAL A 163 -2.61 -15.51 10.78
C VAL A 163 -3.28 -16.58 9.92
N GLU A 164 -4.05 -17.49 10.52
CA GLU A 164 -4.72 -18.56 9.77
C GLU A 164 -5.75 -18.01 8.79
N GLU A 165 -6.53 -17.00 9.20
CA GLU A 165 -7.50 -16.34 8.34
C GLU A 165 -6.81 -15.61 7.19
N SER A 166 -5.69 -14.94 7.47
CA SER A 166 -4.89 -14.27 6.44
C SER A 166 -4.37 -15.24 5.39
N VAL A 167 -3.88 -16.39 5.80
CA VAL A 167 -3.39 -17.44 4.88
C VAL A 167 -4.52 -17.96 3.99
N LYS A 168 -5.69 -18.24 4.57
CA LYS A 168 -6.87 -18.67 3.81
C LYS A 168 -7.30 -17.63 2.77
N GLU A 169 -7.35 -16.37 3.20
CA GLU A 169 -7.74 -15.26 2.34
C GLU A 169 -6.74 -15.08 1.17
N ILE A 170 -5.42 -15.12 1.45
CA ILE A 170 -4.37 -15.02 0.42
C ILE A 170 -4.53 -16.08 -0.66
N TYR A 171 -4.72 -17.34 -0.28
CA TYR A 171 -4.94 -18.41 -1.27
C TYR A 171 -6.24 -18.23 -2.05
N ALA A 172 -7.30 -17.77 -1.40
CA ALA A 172 -8.58 -17.51 -2.08
C ALA A 172 -8.48 -16.34 -3.09
N LEU A 173 -7.71 -15.30 -2.75
CA LEU A 173 -7.48 -14.12 -3.59
C LEU A 173 -6.57 -14.42 -4.80
N ALA A 174 -5.65 -15.37 -4.67
CA ALA A 174 -4.69 -15.69 -5.73
C ALA A 174 -5.34 -16.20 -7.02
N ASP A 175 -6.50 -16.85 -6.91
CA ASP A 175 -7.25 -17.37 -8.05
C ASP A 175 -8.20 -16.33 -8.69
N LYS A 176 -8.26 -15.10 -8.14
CA LYS A 176 -9.19 -14.06 -8.60
C LYS A 176 -8.63 -13.25 -9.76
N PRO A 177 -9.39 -13.12 -10.87
CA PRO A 177 -8.95 -12.31 -12.01
C PRO A 177 -8.66 -10.86 -11.60
N GLY A 178 -7.49 -10.36 -11.98
CA GLY A 178 -7.09 -8.98 -11.72
C GLY A 178 -6.59 -8.68 -10.30
N ILE A 179 -6.71 -9.59 -9.32
CA ILE A 179 -6.06 -9.43 -8.02
C ILE A 179 -4.58 -9.84 -8.15
N LYS A 180 -3.67 -8.92 -7.80
CA LYS A 180 -2.22 -9.10 -7.96
C LYS A 180 -1.41 -8.82 -6.69
N GLY A 181 -2.04 -8.27 -5.67
CA GLY A 181 -1.37 -7.97 -4.41
C GLY A 181 -2.32 -7.95 -3.23
N ILE A 182 -1.72 -7.82 -2.07
CA ILE A 182 -2.43 -7.59 -0.81
C ILE A 182 -1.86 -6.34 -0.13
N MET A 183 -2.70 -5.60 0.55
CA MET A 183 -2.32 -4.51 1.44
C MET A 183 -2.44 -4.97 2.90
N ILE A 184 -1.38 -4.72 3.66
CA ILE A 184 -1.31 -5.02 5.09
C ILE A 184 -1.30 -3.71 5.89
N PRO A 185 -1.77 -3.69 7.15
CA PRO A 185 -1.77 -2.50 7.98
C PRO A 185 -0.37 -1.89 8.17
N THR A 186 -0.27 -0.57 8.15
CA THR A 186 1.00 0.16 8.40
C THR A 186 1.28 0.32 9.89
N MET A 187 0.24 0.42 10.71
CA MET A 187 0.33 0.44 12.16
C MET A 187 -0.19 -0.87 12.74
N TRP A 188 0.43 -1.35 13.82
CA TRP A 188 0.07 -2.62 14.45
C TRP A 188 0.17 -2.58 15.99
N HIS A 189 0.26 -1.38 16.58
CA HIS A 189 0.27 -1.16 18.04
C HIS A 189 1.06 -2.23 18.82
N ASP A 190 0.39 -3.08 19.59
CA ASP A 190 0.98 -4.10 20.46
C ASP A 190 1.27 -5.43 19.75
N ALA A 191 1.04 -5.54 18.43
CA ALA A 191 1.36 -6.75 17.69
C ALA A 191 2.88 -6.88 17.47
N GLU A 192 3.33 -8.11 17.22
CA GLU A 192 4.73 -8.38 16.91
C GLU A 192 5.15 -7.75 15.58
N SER A 193 6.44 -7.45 15.47
CA SER A 193 7.06 -7.01 14.21
C SER A 193 6.77 -7.98 13.07
N TYR A 194 6.53 -7.50 11.86
CA TYR A 194 6.30 -8.33 10.66
C TYR A 194 7.49 -9.23 10.29
N GLY A 195 8.67 -8.99 10.87
CA GLY A 195 9.80 -9.92 10.82
C GLY A 195 9.68 -11.12 11.76
N HIS A 196 8.71 -11.15 12.68
CA HIS A 196 8.53 -12.22 13.64
C HIS A 196 8.05 -13.53 12.97
N GLU A 197 8.47 -14.67 13.49
CA GLU A 197 8.13 -16.00 12.95
C GLU A 197 6.64 -16.33 12.94
N LYS A 198 5.85 -15.69 13.80
CA LYS A 198 4.39 -15.79 13.82
C LYS A 198 3.76 -15.53 12.44
N TYR A 199 4.33 -14.60 11.67
CA TYR A 199 3.82 -14.23 10.35
C TYR A 199 4.40 -15.07 9.20
N ASP A 200 5.31 -16.00 9.48
CA ASP A 200 5.92 -16.85 8.45
C ASP A 200 4.93 -17.58 7.55
N PRO A 201 3.79 -18.10 8.04
CA PRO A 201 2.79 -18.73 7.18
C PRO A 201 2.20 -17.77 6.14
N ILE A 202 2.08 -16.47 6.47
CA ILE A 202 1.59 -15.42 5.56
C ILE A 202 2.62 -15.19 4.44
N TRP A 203 3.89 -15.04 4.80
CA TRP A 203 4.96 -14.80 3.81
C TRP A 203 5.19 -16.02 2.92
N GLN A 204 5.00 -17.22 3.47
CA GLN A 204 4.98 -18.46 2.69
C GLN A 204 3.84 -18.46 1.67
N ALA A 205 2.62 -18.10 2.08
CA ALA A 205 1.48 -18.01 1.16
C ALA A 205 1.72 -16.97 0.05
N CYS A 206 2.26 -15.80 0.38
CA CYS A 206 2.63 -14.80 -0.63
C CYS A 206 3.73 -15.29 -1.59
N HIS A 207 4.72 -16.02 -1.07
CA HIS A 207 5.76 -16.66 -1.89
C HIS A 207 5.20 -17.69 -2.88
N GLU A 208 4.25 -18.50 -2.45
CA GLU A 208 3.65 -19.58 -3.26
C GLU A 208 2.66 -19.03 -4.29
N THR A 209 1.87 -18.03 -3.92
CA THR A 209 0.85 -17.44 -4.79
C THR A 209 1.40 -16.37 -5.72
N GLY A 210 2.52 -15.75 -5.36
CA GLY A 210 3.08 -14.60 -6.09
C GLY A 210 2.35 -13.29 -5.87
N LEU A 211 1.37 -13.23 -4.94
CA LEU A 211 0.73 -11.98 -4.55
C LEU A 211 1.74 -11.03 -3.89
N VAL A 212 1.82 -9.82 -4.41
CA VAL A 212 2.74 -8.80 -3.93
C VAL A 212 2.21 -8.16 -2.65
N VAL A 213 3.05 -8.02 -1.64
CA VAL A 213 2.66 -7.38 -0.37
C VAL A 213 2.92 -5.88 -0.44
N HIS A 214 1.91 -5.10 -0.08
CA HIS A 214 1.96 -3.64 -0.06
C HIS A 214 1.67 -3.09 1.33
N THR A 215 2.29 -1.96 1.61
CA THR A 215 1.82 -0.99 2.59
C THR A 215 1.59 0.33 1.88
N HIS A 216 0.61 1.09 2.31
CA HIS A 216 0.24 2.37 1.71
C HIS A 216 0.18 3.44 2.80
N SER A 217 0.45 4.71 2.46
CA SER A 217 0.25 5.79 3.42
C SER A 217 -1.23 5.93 3.78
N GLY A 218 -1.51 6.31 4.98
CA GLY A 218 -2.89 6.42 5.49
C GLY A 218 -2.94 6.55 7.00
N GLU A 219 -2.03 5.91 7.70
CA GLU A 219 -2.04 5.91 9.17
C GLU A 219 -0.79 6.51 9.78
N ALA A 220 -1.03 7.28 10.82
CA ALA A 220 -0.06 7.69 11.82
C ALA A 220 -0.81 7.92 13.13
N ASP A 221 -0.10 7.90 14.26
CA ASP A 221 -0.70 8.12 15.58
C ASP A 221 -1.13 9.59 15.75
N ALA A 222 -2.35 9.91 15.36
CA ALA A 222 -2.88 11.27 15.36
C ALA A 222 -2.88 11.91 16.78
N GLU A 223 -3.04 11.12 17.82
CA GLU A 223 -3.01 11.62 19.22
C GLU A 223 -1.62 12.16 19.60
N ALA A 224 -0.56 11.62 18.99
CA ALA A 224 0.81 12.07 19.26
C ALA A 224 1.15 13.44 18.66
N TYR A 225 0.37 13.96 17.71
CA TYR A 225 0.71 15.18 16.93
C TYR A 225 -0.12 16.41 17.30
N ASN A 226 -1.07 16.33 18.21
CA ASN A 226 -1.95 17.44 18.55
C ASN A 226 -2.54 18.15 17.31
N GLU A 227 -3.05 17.36 16.36
CA GLU A 227 -3.62 17.85 15.08
C GLU A 227 -2.62 18.61 14.17
N ASN A 228 -1.31 18.42 14.39
CA ASN A 228 -0.29 19.03 13.53
C ASN A 228 -0.17 18.26 12.19
N MET A 229 -0.88 18.72 11.18
CA MET A 229 -0.90 18.08 9.86
C MET A 229 0.48 17.93 9.22
N ALA A 230 1.38 18.89 9.41
CA ALA A 230 2.74 18.78 8.87
C ALA A 230 3.53 17.66 9.54
N GLN A 231 3.38 17.47 10.83
CA GLN A 231 3.99 16.36 11.56
C GLN A 231 3.36 15.03 11.13
N TYR A 232 2.04 14.95 11.02
CA TYR A 232 1.32 13.79 10.51
C TYR A 232 1.86 13.34 9.15
N MET A 233 2.01 14.25 8.19
CA MET A 233 2.52 13.95 6.84
C MET A 233 3.95 13.37 6.82
N LEU A 234 4.78 13.74 7.79
CA LEU A 234 6.12 13.14 7.93
C LEU A 234 6.06 11.75 8.56
N GLU A 235 5.22 11.59 9.56
CA GLU A 235 5.09 10.34 10.31
C GLU A 235 4.36 9.26 9.50
N VAL A 236 3.36 9.61 8.71
CA VAL A 236 2.65 8.64 7.87
C VAL A 236 3.60 7.96 6.87
N ALA A 237 4.53 8.73 6.27
CA ALA A 237 5.55 8.17 5.39
C ALA A 237 6.48 7.19 6.14
N PHE A 238 6.86 7.53 7.39
CA PHE A 238 7.68 6.65 8.23
C PHE A 238 6.96 5.33 8.54
N TRP A 239 5.71 5.36 8.96
CA TRP A 239 4.94 4.15 9.26
C TRP A 239 4.76 3.28 8.02
N THR A 240 4.51 3.87 6.86
CA THR A 240 4.32 3.17 5.59
C THR A 240 5.53 2.34 5.20
N HIS A 241 6.76 2.88 5.31
CA HIS A 241 7.95 2.14 4.92
C HIS A 241 8.65 1.39 6.07
N ARG A 242 8.18 1.56 7.29
CA ARG A 242 8.76 0.89 8.47
C ARG A 242 8.85 -0.64 8.34
N PRO A 243 7.89 -1.38 7.76
CA PRO A 243 8.01 -2.82 7.56
C PRO A 243 9.21 -3.25 6.72
N LEU A 244 9.74 -2.37 5.85
CA LEU A 244 10.85 -2.70 4.96
C LEU A 244 12.06 -3.24 5.72
N TRP A 245 12.54 -2.52 6.73
CA TRP A 245 13.73 -3.02 7.47
C TRP A 245 13.43 -4.21 8.35
N GLN A 246 12.18 -4.44 8.72
CA GLN A 246 11.79 -5.65 9.42
C GLN A 246 11.94 -6.87 8.52
N PHE A 247 11.55 -6.77 7.25
CA PHE A 247 11.76 -7.82 6.25
C PHE A 247 13.24 -7.97 5.87
N LEU A 248 13.92 -6.85 5.57
CA LEU A 248 15.34 -6.85 5.20
C LEU A 248 16.23 -7.51 6.25
N LEU A 249 15.94 -7.28 7.54
CA LEU A 249 16.81 -7.70 8.63
C LEU A 249 16.40 -9.02 9.30
N SER A 250 15.29 -9.64 8.86
CA SER A 250 14.77 -10.89 9.44
C SER A 250 14.96 -12.14 8.58
N GLY A 251 15.61 -12.00 7.42
CA GLY A 251 15.85 -13.11 6.49
C GLY A 251 14.61 -13.60 5.74
N LYS A 252 13.53 -12.80 5.71
CA LYS A 252 12.28 -13.22 5.06
C LYS A 252 12.45 -13.35 3.54
N PHE A 253 13.24 -12.50 2.92
CA PHE A 253 13.48 -12.57 1.47
C PHE A 253 14.38 -13.76 1.08
N ASP A 254 15.30 -14.18 1.93
CA ASP A 254 16.10 -15.40 1.70
C ASP A 254 15.26 -16.66 1.89
N LYS A 255 14.42 -16.67 2.93
CA LYS A 255 13.53 -17.80 3.23
C LYS A 255 12.41 -17.96 2.21
N TYR A 256 11.92 -16.84 1.65
CA TYR A 256 10.80 -16.77 0.71
C TYR A 256 11.19 -15.99 -0.55
N PRO A 257 11.96 -16.56 -1.47
CA PRO A 257 12.58 -15.82 -2.58
C PRO A 257 11.60 -15.10 -3.52
N ASN A 258 10.37 -15.62 -3.69
CA ASN A 258 9.35 -14.95 -4.50
C ASN A 258 8.53 -13.91 -3.71
N PHE A 259 8.75 -13.79 -2.40
CA PHE A 259 8.10 -12.77 -1.59
C PHE A 259 8.57 -11.39 -2.04
N LYS A 260 7.61 -10.52 -2.41
CA LYS A 260 7.86 -9.14 -2.83
C LYS A 260 7.13 -8.17 -1.93
N TYR A 261 7.77 -7.06 -1.64
CA TYR A 261 7.23 -6.00 -0.81
C TYR A 261 7.37 -4.64 -1.47
N VAL A 262 6.29 -3.85 -1.45
CA VAL A 262 6.21 -2.52 -2.07
C VAL A 262 5.55 -1.55 -1.11
N PRO A 263 6.30 -0.66 -0.44
CA PRO A 263 5.72 0.52 0.21
C PRO A 263 5.33 1.55 -0.85
N VAL A 264 4.14 2.13 -0.69
CA VAL A 264 3.52 3.04 -1.65
C VAL A 264 3.17 4.37 -0.99
N GLU A 265 3.22 5.45 -1.75
CA GLU A 265 2.90 6.82 -1.32
C GLU A 265 3.73 7.32 -0.12
N CYS A 266 4.96 6.91 -0.02
CA CYS A 266 5.87 7.33 1.06
C CYS A 266 7.17 7.99 0.57
N GLY A 267 7.22 8.35 -0.72
CA GLY A 267 8.44 8.82 -1.36
C GLY A 267 9.56 7.79 -1.34
N SER A 268 10.76 8.17 -1.74
CA SER A 268 11.94 7.29 -1.68
C SER A 268 13.20 8.00 -1.16
N TRP A 269 13.08 9.24 -0.71
CA TRP A 269 14.19 10.06 -0.24
C TRP A 269 14.99 9.43 0.91
N TRP A 270 14.34 8.62 1.73
CA TRP A 270 14.85 7.92 2.90
C TRP A 270 15.61 6.63 2.53
N LEU A 271 15.34 6.03 1.36
CA LEU A 271 15.79 4.68 1.01
C LEU A 271 17.30 4.56 0.89
N GLY A 272 17.96 5.50 0.21
CA GLY A 272 19.40 5.45 0.00
C GLY A 272 20.20 5.48 1.31
N ASP A 273 19.79 6.32 2.27
CA ASP A 273 20.41 6.38 3.59
C ASP A 273 20.13 5.12 4.42
N LEU A 274 18.93 4.59 4.34
CA LEU A 274 18.57 3.32 4.99
C LEU A 274 19.44 2.17 4.49
N LEU A 275 19.54 1.99 3.19
CA LEU A 275 20.30 0.91 2.58
C LEU A 275 21.80 1.04 2.91
N TRP A 276 22.35 2.23 2.77
CA TRP A 276 23.76 2.47 3.14
C TRP A 276 24.04 2.11 4.61
N LYS A 277 23.20 2.55 5.52
CA LYS A 277 23.33 2.25 6.96
C LYS A 277 23.22 0.76 7.24
N THR A 278 22.25 0.10 6.66
CA THR A 278 22.04 -1.35 6.87
C THR A 278 23.17 -2.16 6.26
N ASP A 279 23.66 -1.83 5.08
CA ASP A 279 24.81 -2.50 4.45
C ASP A 279 26.09 -2.35 5.28
N VAL A 280 26.34 -1.15 5.83
CA VAL A 280 27.48 -0.93 6.73
C VAL A 280 27.34 -1.75 8.00
N MET A 281 26.15 -1.92 8.55
CA MET A 281 25.90 -2.74 9.71
C MET A 281 26.19 -4.23 9.47
N PHE A 282 25.89 -4.72 8.26
CA PHE A 282 26.10 -6.12 7.87
C PHE A 282 27.49 -6.39 7.30
N GLY A 283 27.97 -5.55 6.38
CA GLY A 283 29.23 -5.72 5.68
C GLY A 283 30.45 -5.07 6.35
N GLY A 284 30.25 -4.28 7.40
CA GLY A 284 31.27 -3.40 7.97
C GLY A 284 32.47 -4.13 8.58
N THR A 285 33.65 -3.57 8.35
CA THR A 285 34.93 -4.04 8.91
C THR A 285 35.23 -3.50 10.30
N ASN A 286 34.50 -2.48 10.77
CA ASN A 286 34.67 -1.87 12.08
C ASN A 286 34.27 -2.86 13.19
N TRP A 287 35.11 -2.97 14.23
CA TRP A 287 34.90 -3.94 15.32
C TRP A 287 33.58 -3.75 16.09
N LYS A 288 33.10 -2.51 16.25
CA LYS A 288 31.79 -2.22 16.88
C LYS A 288 30.64 -2.74 16.03
N VAL A 289 30.73 -2.52 14.73
CA VAL A 289 29.76 -3.01 13.75
C VAL A 289 29.82 -4.54 13.66
N LYS A 290 31.00 -5.14 13.65
CA LYS A 290 31.16 -6.61 13.72
C LYS A 290 30.47 -7.23 14.94
N LYS A 291 30.52 -6.57 16.10
CA LYS A 291 29.85 -7.04 17.30
C LYS A 291 28.33 -6.94 17.20
N MET A 292 27.80 -5.94 16.51
CA MET A 292 26.36 -5.81 16.21
C MET A 292 25.94 -6.84 15.15
N SER A 293 26.68 -6.94 14.06
CA SER A 293 26.38 -7.87 12.97
C SER A 293 26.49 -9.34 13.39
N SER A 294 27.30 -9.69 14.42
CA SER A 294 27.36 -11.04 14.95
C SER A 294 26.04 -11.53 15.57
N ARG A 295 25.16 -10.60 15.99
CA ARG A 295 23.82 -10.94 16.50
C ARG A 295 22.81 -11.19 15.38
N THR A 296 23.07 -10.66 14.20
CA THR A 296 22.21 -10.77 13.01
C THR A 296 22.84 -11.66 11.93
N LYS A 297 24.11 -12.06 12.12
CA LYS A 297 24.84 -12.94 11.21
C LYS A 297 24.15 -14.30 11.11
N GLY A 298 23.79 -14.67 9.88
CA GLY A 298 23.05 -15.90 9.60
C GLY A 298 21.53 -15.71 9.52
N LEU A 299 21.01 -14.47 9.79
CA LEU A 299 19.61 -14.15 9.53
C LEU A 299 19.39 -13.75 8.07
N ILE A 300 20.38 -13.12 7.44
CA ILE A 300 20.34 -12.74 6.03
C ILE A 300 21.61 -13.21 5.32
N GLU A 301 21.48 -13.56 4.04
CA GLU A 301 22.58 -14.11 3.22
C GLU A 301 23.23 -13.02 2.35
N ARG A 302 22.47 -11.99 2.00
CA ARG A 302 22.88 -10.89 1.11
C ARG A 302 22.91 -9.55 1.86
N LEU A 303 23.59 -8.55 1.30
CA LEU A 303 23.49 -7.19 1.82
C LEU A 303 22.05 -6.68 1.62
N PRO A 304 21.51 -5.87 2.56
CA PRO A 304 20.17 -5.31 2.44
C PRO A 304 19.88 -4.61 1.11
N SER A 305 20.85 -3.91 0.52
CA SER A 305 20.68 -3.27 -0.79
C SER A 305 20.52 -4.25 -1.96
N GLU A 306 20.99 -5.49 -1.83
CA GLU A 306 20.92 -6.50 -2.90
C GLU A 306 19.51 -7.09 -3.09
N TYR A 307 18.59 -6.88 -2.12
CA TYR A 307 17.18 -7.29 -2.28
C TYR A 307 16.35 -6.30 -3.10
N VAL A 308 16.89 -5.07 -3.28
CA VAL A 308 16.21 -4.01 -4.03
C VAL A 308 16.23 -4.32 -5.52
N GLY A 309 15.05 -4.26 -6.15
CA GLY A 309 14.86 -4.62 -7.56
C GLY A 309 14.56 -6.10 -7.81
N GLU A 310 14.71 -6.95 -6.76
CA GLU A 310 14.30 -8.36 -6.81
C GLU A 310 13.09 -8.63 -5.91
N ASN A 311 13.21 -8.27 -4.63
CA ASN A 311 12.19 -8.48 -3.62
C ASN A 311 11.52 -7.17 -3.18
N VAL A 312 12.24 -6.04 -3.27
CA VAL A 312 11.80 -4.74 -2.79
C VAL A 312 11.67 -3.76 -3.95
N PHE A 313 10.50 -3.13 -4.04
CA PHE A 313 10.19 -2.06 -4.98
C PHE A 313 9.53 -0.90 -4.24
N ILE A 314 9.47 0.28 -4.81
CA ILE A 314 8.82 1.46 -4.22
C ILE A 314 7.77 1.98 -5.19
N GLY A 315 6.55 2.16 -4.72
CA GLY A 315 5.48 2.84 -5.46
C GLY A 315 5.86 4.31 -5.71
N ALA A 316 5.74 4.76 -6.96
CA ALA A 316 6.30 6.03 -7.43
C ALA A 316 5.39 7.25 -7.18
N SER A 317 4.72 7.32 -6.04
CA SER A 317 3.82 8.41 -5.70
C SER A 317 4.54 9.60 -5.09
N THR A 318 4.01 10.80 -5.32
CA THR A 318 4.39 12.07 -4.66
C THR A 318 5.90 12.44 -4.73
N MET A 319 6.62 11.93 -5.71
CA MET A 319 8.06 12.14 -5.80
C MET A 319 8.45 13.53 -6.31
N SER A 320 9.31 14.20 -5.55
CA SER A 320 9.87 15.50 -5.97
C SER A 320 10.84 15.37 -7.15
N LYS A 321 11.00 16.44 -7.94
CA LYS A 321 12.01 16.49 -9.01
C LYS A 321 13.43 16.27 -8.50
N VAL A 322 13.73 16.65 -7.26
CA VAL A 322 15.04 16.43 -6.62
C VAL A 322 15.26 14.96 -6.33
N GLU A 323 14.24 14.30 -5.84
CA GLU A 323 14.22 12.87 -5.54
C GLU A 323 14.42 12.04 -6.81
N LEU A 324 13.65 12.31 -7.86
CA LEU A 324 13.81 11.67 -9.17
C LEU A 324 15.24 11.83 -9.72
N ARG A 325 15.85 13.03 -9.63
CA ARG A 325 17.22 13.25 -10.05
C ARG A 325 18.23 12.45 -9.22
N ARG A 326 18.03 12.31 -7.92
CA ARG A 326 18.91 11.52 -7.05
C ARG A 326 18.89 10.03 -7.38
N ARG A 327 17.79 9.50 -7.85
CA ARG A 327 17.69 8.10 -8.30
C ARG A 327 18.68 7.80 -9.40
N TYR A 328 18.75 8.66 -10.43
CA TYR A 328 19.75 8.51 -11.51
C TYR A 328 21.19 8.58 -11.00
N VAL A 329 21.47 9.45 -10.05
CA VAL A 329 22.82 9.63 -9.49
C VAL A 329 23.26 8.45 -8.62
N ASN A 330 22.33 7.82 -7.90
CA ASN A 330 22.63 6.77 -6.92
C ASN A 330 22.44 5.33 -7.46
N GLY A 331 22.12 5.18 -8.74
CA GLY A 331 21.90 3.84 -9.34
C GLY A 331 20.65 3.11 -8.83
N ILE A 332 19.68 3.85 -8.28
CA ILE A 332 18.42 3.28 -7.75
C ILE A 332 17.39 3.06 -8.89
N ASP A 333 17.83 3.05 -10.14
CA ASP A 333 16.98 2.84 -11.32
C ASP A 333 16.23 1.49 -11.32
N ALA A 334 16.71 0.52 -10.55
CA ALA A 334 16.05 -0.79 -10.40
C ALA A 334 14.70 -0.72 -9.67
N LEU A 335 14.40 0.39 -9.00
CA LEU A 335 13.19 0.54 -8.18
C LEU A 335 11.93 0.91 -8.98
N MET A 336 12.07 1.24 -10.27
CA MET A 336 10.99 1.75 -11.12
C MET A 336 10.74 0.89 -12.37
N ARG A 337 11.22 -0.33 -12.40
CA ARG A 337 10.99 -1.25 -13.52
C ARG A 337 9.82 -2.18 -13.28
#